data_bc37b039ccd14a472307db6caa4b7609
#
_entry.id   bc37b039ccd14a472307db6caa4b7609
#
_cell.length_a   1.000
_cell.length_b   1.000
_cell.length_c   1.000
_cell.angle_alpha   90.00
_cell.angle_beta   90.00
_cell.angle_gamma   90.00
#
_symmetry.space_group_name_H-M   'P 1'
#
loop_
_entity.id
_entity.type
_entity.pdbx_description
1 polymer ?
#
loop_
_entity_poly.entity_id
_entity_poly.type
_entity_poly.pdbx_seq_one_letter_code
_entity_poly.pdbx_strand_id
1 'polypeptide(L)'
;MHDLQQTAQECIDTLAVLGIDCGNVRCIEVDKRTRRSWGTCRRLPDGGYRIGISPRLLADEVPHDSLKQTLYHELLHAAAYGQGHRGQWKMLAQRVNAALGTSIGRTATWEQQGVDLDSDATVRYRFVCTGCGQKLVRFRACAFTRHYKRYRCGACGGRFRPA
;
A
#
# COMPACT_ATOMS: atom_id res chain seq x y z
N MET A 1 -1.22 -18.98 3.00
CA MET A 1 -1.37 -17.59 3.55
C MET A 1 -0.04 -17.14 4.12
N HIS A 2 0.45 -15.97 3.69
CA HIS A 2 1.74 -15.43 4.14
C HIS A 2 1.73 -15.20 5.65
N ASP A 3 2.85 -15.55 6.32
CA ASP A 3 3.04 -15.27 7.74
C ASP A 3 3.46 -13.82 7.94
N LEU A 4 2.56 -13.02 8.52
CA LEU A 4 2.80 -11.60 8.74
C LEU A 4 3.93 -11.37 9.76
N GLN A 5 3.97 -12.13 10.85
CA GLN A 5 4.92 -11.89 11.93
C GLN A 5 6.34 -12.25 11.50
N GLN A 6 6.50 -13.40 10.86
CA GLN A 6 7.78 -13.81 10.31
C GLN A 6 8.27 -12.80 9.26
N THR A 7 7.42 -12.42 8.30
CA THR A 7 7.79 -11.47 7.24
C THR A 7 8.13 -10.09 7.82
N ALA A 8 7.39 -9.65 8.84
CA ALA A 8 7.66 -8.38 9.50
C ALA A 8 9.02 -8.38 10.20
N GLN A 9 9.37 -9.47 10.90
CA GLN A 9 10.68 -9.60 11.55
C GLN A 9 11.81 -9.59 10.51
N GLU A 10 11.66 -10.35 9.42
CA GLU A 10 12.64 -10.33 8.30
C GLU A 10 12.86 -8.93 7.74
N CYS A 11 11.78 -8.15 7.59
CA CYS A 11 11.87 -6.78 7.10
C CYS A 11 12.59 -5.85 8.10
N ILE A 12 12.30 -5.98 9.40
CA ILE A 12 12.95 -5.20 10.46
C ILE A 12 14.44 -5.50 10.47
N ASP A 13 14.82 -6.78 10.47
CA ASP A 13 16.22 -7.22 10.48
C ASP A 13 16.97 -6.70 9.23
N THR A 14 16.33 -6.76 8.08
CA THR A 14 16.87 -6.23 6.82
C THR A 14 17.13 -4.72 6.90
N LEU A 15 16.17 -3.95 7.45
CA LEU A 15 16.33 -2.50 7.64
C LEU A 15 17.44 -2.18 8.64
N ALA A 16 17.57 -2.98 9.71
CA ALA A 16 18.65 -2.83 10.68
C ALA A 16 20.04 -3.06 10.06
N VAL A 17 20.19 -4.05 9.18
CA VAL A 17 21.43 -4.28 8.40
C VAL A 17 21.73 -3.09 7.50
N LEU A 18 20.73 -2.44 6.95
CA LEU A 18 20.88 -1.20 6.18
C LEU A 18 21.12 0.03 7.06
N GLY A 19 21.23 -0.12 8.39
CA GLY A 19 21.41 0.98 9.33
C GLY A 19 20.18 1.90 9.43
N ILE A 20 18.98 1.36 9.22
CA ILE A 20 17.72 2.07 9.35
C ILE A 20 17.03 1.57 10.63
N ASP A 21 16.94 2.45 11.61
CA ASP A 21 16.18 2.18 12.83
C ASP A 21 14.69 2.48 12.58
N CYS A 22 13.86 1.46 12.68
CA CYS A 22 12.40 1.56 12.52
C CYS A 22 11.72 2.18 13.75
N GLY A 23 12.50 2.58 14.76
CA GLY A 23 11.96 3.15 15.99
C GLY A 23 11.21 2.11 16.84
N ASN A 24 10.36 2.61 17.73
CA ASN A 24 9.66 1.78 18.70
C ASN A 24 8.34 1.19 18.12
N VAL A 25 8.44 0.24 17.21
CA VAL A 25 7.27 -0.48 16.69
C VAL A 25 6.77 -1.45 17.76
N ARG A 26 5.57 -1.19 18.31
CA ARG A 26 4.94 -1.98 19.37
C ARG A 26 4.21 -3.20 18.86
N CYS A 27 3.52 -3.05 17.73
CA CYS A 27 2.82 -4.18 17.12
C CYS A 27 2.68 -4.00 15.60
N ILE A 28 2.70 -5.14 14.92
CA ILE A 28 2.36 -5.26 13.50
C ILE A 28 1.22 -6.27 13.43
N GLU A 29 0.08 -5.87 12.88
CA GLU A 29 -1.13 -6.68 12.90
C GLU A 29 -1.93 -6.60 11.62
N VAL A 30 -2.85 -7.53 11.44
CA VAL A 30 -3.84 -7.48 10.34
C VAL A 30 -4.91 -6.46 10.69
N ASP A 31 -5.01 -5.38 9.92
CA ASP A 31 -6.08 -4.39 10.09
C ASP A 31 -7.20 -4.62 9.08
N LYS A 32 -8.27 -5.27 9.52
CA LYS A 32 -9.48 -5.55 8.71
C LYS A 32 -10.22 -4.28 8.28
N ARG A 33 -9.88 -3.12 8.84
CA ARG A 33 -10.48 -1.82 8.47
C ARG A 33 -9.76 -1.16 7.30
N THR A 34 -8.56 -1.60 6.96
CA THR A 34 -7.80 -1.11 5.79
C THR A 34 -8.41 -1.62 4.48
N ARG A 35 -9.48 -0.96 4.05
CA ARG A 35 -10.13 -1.27 2.76
C ARG A 35 -9.57 -0.49 1.57
N ARG A 36 -8.80 0.58 1.81
CA ARG A 36 -8.33 1.53 0.79
C ARG A 36 -6.82 1.68 0.74
N SER A 37 -6.13 1.34 1.81
CA SER A 37 -4.68 1.33 1.90
C SER A 37 -4.19 -0.10 2.09
N TRP A 38 -2.96 -0.34 1.70
CA TRP A 38 -2.28 -1.63 1.87
C TRP A 38 -1.75 -1.78 3.29
N GLY A 39 -1.34 -0.66 3.88
CA GLY A 39 -0.86 -0.55 5.24
C GLY A 39 -1.21 0.79 5.88
N THR A 40 -0.93 0.89 7.16
CA THR A 40 -1.01 2.12 7.95
C THR A 40 0.03 2.09 9.04
N CYS A 41 0.71 3.22 9.27
CA CYS A 41 1.57 3.43 10.44
C CYS A 41 0.95 4.52 11.32
N ARG A 42 0.68 4.20 12.58
CA ARG A 42 0.06 5.12 13.55
C ARG A 42 0.91 5.25 14.79
N ARG A 43 1.14 6.49 15.23
CA ARG A 43 1.78 6.73 16.53
C ARG A 43 0.79 6.47 17.67
N LEU A 44 1.26 5.79 18.69
CA LEU A 44 0.54 5.51 19.92
C LEU A 44 0.77 6.60 20.97
N PRO A 45 -0.11 6.72 22.00
CA PRO A 45 0.08 7.72 23.07
C PRO A 45 1.38 7.58 23.84
N ASP A 46 1.94 6.36 23.94
CA ASP A 46 3.22 6.05 24.60
C ASP A 46 4.44 6.39 23.72
N GLY A 47 4.22 6.97 22.54
CA GLY A 47 5.28 7.30 21.59
C GLY A 47 5.73 6.16 20.69
N GLY A 48 5.22 4.93 20.88
CA GLY A 48 5.46 3.80 19.99
C GLY A 48 4.63 3.86 18.71
N TYR A 49 4.79 2.85 17.84
CA TYR A 49 4.09 2.77 16.56
C TYR A 49 3.32 1.46 16.44
N ARG A 50 2.14 1.55 15.85
CA ARG A 50 1.31 0.42 15.44
C ARG A 50 1.23 0.41 13.92
N ILE A 51 1.57 -0.73 13.32
CA ILE A 51 1.47 -0.96 11.89
C ILE A 51 0.32 -1.92 11.61
N GLY A 52 -0.62 -1.49 10.78
CA GLY A 52 -1.73 -2.31 10.32
C GLY A 52 -1.53 -2.70 8.86
N ILE A 53 -1.68 -3.99 8.53
CA ILE A 53 -1.52 -4.52 7.17
C ILE A 53 -2.88 -5.03 6.66
N SER A 54 -3.19 -4.75 5.41
CA SER A 54 -4.41 -5.23 4.76
C SER A 54 -4.41 -6.76 4.68
N PRO A 55 -5.51 -7.43 5.07
CA PRO A 55 -5.63 -8.89 4.96
C PRO A 55 -5.46 -9.42 3.54
N ARG A 56 -5.70 -8.58 2.52
CA ARG A 56 -5.52 -8.96 1.12
C ARG A 56 -4.08 -9.33 0.76
N LEU A 57 -3.10 -8.69 1.40
CA LEU A 57 -1.69 -8.98 1.15
C LEU A 57 -1.22 -10.31 1.74
N LEU A 58 -2.06 -10.97 2.54
CA LEU A 58 -1.73 -12.26 3.15
C LEU A 58 -2.22 -13.45 2.34
N ALA A 59 -2.99 -13.24 1.30
CA ALA A 59 -3.51 -14.30 0.44
C ALA A 59 -2.39 -14.98 -0.38
N ASP A 60 -2.47 -16.28 -0.58
CA ASP A 60 -1.43 -17.06 -1.27
C ASP A 60 -1.25 -16.64 -2.74
N GLU A 61 -2.31 -16.17 -3.37
CA GLU A 61 -2.32 -15.68 -4.75
C GLU A 61 -1.64 -14.31 -4.91
N VAL A 62 -1.39 -13.60 -3.81
CA VAL A 62 -0.70 -12.30 -3.83
C VAL A 62 0.80 -12.54 -3.70
N PRO A 63 1.64 -11.92 -4.54
CA PRO A 63 3.09 -12.08 -4.43
C PRO A 63 3.60 -11.69 -3.03
N HIS A 64 4.45 -12.51 -2.42
CA HIS A 64 5.02 -12.25 -1.10
C HIS A 64 5.79 -10.90 -1.06
N ASP A 65 6.42 -10.53 -2.17
CA ASP A 65 7.11 -9.24 -2.29
C ASP A 65 6.18 -8.04 -2.12
N SER A 66 4.89 -8.17 -2.43
CA SER A 66 3.90 -7.11 -2.20
C SER A 66 3.69 -6.86 -0.71
N LEU A 67 3.65 -7.92 0.10
CA LEU A 67 3.63 -7.82 1.55
C LEU A 67 4.92 -7.16 2.08
N LYS A 68 6.09 -7.63 1.62
CA LYS A 68 7.40 -7.07 2.03
C LYS A 68 7.51 -5.58 1.67
N GLN A 69 7.17 -5.18 0.46
CA GLN A 69 7.23 -3.78 0.04
C GLN A 69 6.29 -2.89 0.87
N THR A 70 5.10 -3.38 1.21
CA THR A 70 4.17 -2.66 2.09
C THR A 70 4.72 -2.56 3.51
N LEU A 71 5.29 -3.63 4.06
CA LEU A 71 5.94 -3.62 5.37
C LEU A 71 7.09 -2.61 5.42
N TYR A 72 7.98 -2.63 4.44
CA TYR A 72 9.04 -1.61 4.33
C TYR A 72 8.46 -0.20 4.31
N HIS A 73 7.42 0.06 3.50
CA HIS A 73 6.77 1.35 3.42
C HIS A 73 6.30 1.86 4.79
N GLU A 74 5.59 1.01 5.54
CA GLU A 74 5.05 1.39 6.85
C GLU A 74 6.14 1.48 7.94
N LEU A 75 7.16 0.62 7.90
CA LEU A 75 8.32 0.69 8.78
C LEU A 75 9.12 1.98 8.56
N LEU A 76 9.26 2.43 7.30
CA LEU A 76 9.90 3.71 6.99
C LEU A 76 9.09 4.91 7.50
N HIS A 77 7.77 4.79 7.62
CA HIS A 77 6.96 5.82 8.29
C HIS A 77 7.23 5.89 9.80
N ALA A 78 7.53 4.77 10.44
CA ALA A 78 7.95 4.76 11.84
C ALA A 78 9.35 5.39 12.00
N ALA A 79 10.30 5.07 11.10
CA ALA A 79 11.65 5.61 11.09
C ALA A 79 11.70 7.13 10.82
N ALA A 80 10.79 7.64 9.98
CA ALA A 80 10.74 9.06 9.55
C ALA A 80 9.41 9.72 9.89
N TYR A 81 8.92 9.50 11.11
CA TYR A 81 7.60 9.96 11.52
C TYR A 81 7.40 11.48 11.36
N GLY A 82 6.21 11.86 10.91
CA GLY A 82 5.80 13.26 10.74
C GLY A 82 6.19 13.88 9.40
N GLN A 83 6.98 13.19 8.56
CA GLN A 83 7.42 13.73 7.26
C GLN A 83 6.57 13.27 6.07
N GLY A 84 5.58 12.40 6.29
CA GLY A 84 4.80 11.79 5.22
C GLY A 84 5.73 11.05 4.24
N HIS A 85 5.53 11.26 2.93
CA HIS A 85 6.38 10.65 1.87
C HIS A 85 7.45 11.64 1.34
N ARG A 86 7.92 12.55 2.18
CA ARG A 86 8.89 13.61 1.82
C ARG A 86 10.14 13.50 2.69
N GLY A 87 11.12 14.35 2.43
CA GLY A 87 12.31 14.48 3.27
C GLY A 87 12.97 13.14 3.56
N GLN A 88 13.17 12.85 4.84
CA GLN A 88 13.85 11.63 5.30
C GLN A 88 13.17 10.35 4.82
N TRP A 89 11.84 10.27 4.83
CA TRP A 89 11.12 9.09 4.33
C TRP A 89 11.51 8.77 2.89
N LYS A 90 11.52 9.78 2.01
CA LYS A 90 11.89 9.60 0.60
C LYS A 90 13.35 9.12 0.44
N MET A 91 14.27 9.68 1.22
CA MET A 91 15.68 9.26 1.21
C MET A 91 15.84 7.80 1.66
N LEU A 92 15.16 7.41 2.72
CA LEU A 92 15.17 6.04 3.21
C LEU A 92 14.55 5.06 2.21
N ALA A 93 13.42 5.41 1.59
CA ALA A 93 12.80 4.59 0.55
C ALA A 93 13.73 4.40 -0.67
N GLN A 94 14.40 5.45 -1.13
CA GLN A 94 15.40 5.37 -2.21
C GLN A 94 16.56 4.45 -1.82
N ARG A 95 17.06 4.53 -0.57
CA ARG A 95 18.15 3.68 -0.07
C ARG A 95 17.73 2.20 -0.06
N VAL A 96 16.53 1.88 0.44
CA VAL A 96 15.99 0.52 0.46
C VAL A 96 15.80 0.01 -0.97
N ASN A 97 15.21 0.82 -1.86
CA ASN A 97 15.03 0.44 -3.26
C ASN A 97 16.35 0.11 -3.95
N ALA A 98 17.38 0.92 -3.74
CA ALA A 98 18.71 0.69 -4.33
C ALA A 98 19.37 -0.58 -3.78
N ALA A 99 19.22 -0.86 -2.49
CA ALA A 99 19.84 -2.01 -1.83
C ALA A 99 19.15 -3.34 -2.16
N LEU A 100 17.80 -3.34 -2.25
CA LEU A 100 16.99 -4.55 -2.35
C LEU A 100 16.33 -4.74 -3.73
N GLY A 101 16.50 -3.81 -4.67
CA GLY A 101 15.83 -3.87 -5.98
C GLY A 101 14.31 -3.69 -5.88
N THR A 102 13.80 -3.06 -4.81
CA THR A 102 12.37 -2.82 -4.60
C THR A 102 11.91 -1.53 -5.29
N SER A 103 10.59 -1.29 -5.31
CA SER A 103 9.99 -0.10 -5.90
C SER A 103 9.05 0.62 -4.91
N ILE A 104 9.51 0.79 -3.67
CA ILE A 104 8.76 1.45 -2.62
C ILE A 104 8.53 2.90 -3.03
N GLY A 105 7.26 3.27 -3.22
CA GLY A 105 6.83 4.60 -3.60
C GLY A 105 5.74 5.13 -2.67
N ARG A 106 5.25 6.33 -2.97
CA ARG A 106 4.16 6.95 -2.19
C ARG A 106 2.86 6.13 -2.21
N THR A 107 2.58 5.50 -3.32
CA THR A 107 1.37 4.70 -3.55
C THR A 107 1.72 3.49 -4.39
N ALA A 108 1.02 2.39 -4.17
CA ALA A 108 1.06 1.23 -5.05
C ALA A 108 -0.34 0.97 -5.60
N THR A 109 -0.45 0.62 -6.87
CA THR A 109 -1.73 0.23 -7.49
C THR A 109 -2.08 -1.23 -7.12
N TRP A 110 -3.31 -1.63 -7.40
CA TRP A 110 -3.77 -3.00 -7.15
C TRP A 110 -3.02 -4.01 -8.01
N GLU A 111 -2.78 -3.65 -9.28
CA GLU A 111 -2.00 -4.45 -10.22
C GLU A 111 -0.55 -4.62 -9.76
N GLN A 112 0.07 -3.55 -9.25
CA GLN A 112 1.44 -3.60 -8.68
C GLN A 112 1.51 -4.50 -7.46
N GLN A 113 0.42 -4.63 -6.70
CA GLN A 113 0.33 -5.53 -5.55
C GLN A 113 -0.12 -6.94 -5.94
N GLY A 114 -0.40 -7.20 -7.21
CA GLY A 114 -0.87 -8.51 -7.68
C GLY A 114 -2.24 -8.92 -7.13
N VAL A 115 -3.06 -7.94 -6.71
CA VAL A 115 -4.40 -8.21 -6.16
C VAL A 115 -5.44 -8.07 -7.26
N ASP A 116 -6.15 -9.16 -7.54
CA ASP A 116 -7.30 -9.13 -8.44
C ASP A 116 -8.52 -8.53 -7.73
N LEU A 117 -8.97 -7.39 -8.23
CA LEU A 117 -10.18 -6.73 -7.76
C LEU A 117 -11.45 -7.12 -8.53
N ASP A 118 -11.32 -7.83 -9.62
CA ASP A 118 -12.49 -8.22 -10.41
C ASP A 118 -13.35 -9.23 -9.62
N SER A 119 -12.71 -10.04 -8.79
CA SER A 119 -13.36 -11.01 -7.88
C SER A 119 -13.68 -10.47 -6.48
N ASP A 120 -13.20 -9.26 -6.10
CA ASP A 120 -13.42 -8.72 -4.74
C ASP A 120 -14.88 -8.27 -4.54
N ALA A 121 -15.63 -9.04 -3.76
CA ALA A 121 -17.04 -8.77 -3.43
C ALA A 121 -17.26 -7.44 -2.68
N THR A 122 -16.23 -6.82 -2.11
CA THR A 122 -16.33 -5.52 -1.45
C THR A 122 -16.29 -4.33 -2.41
N VAL A 123 -15.90 -4.55 -3.66
CA VAL A 123 -15.91 -3.54 -4.71
C VAL A 123 -17.34 -3.32 -5.19
N ARG A 124 -17.85 -2.10 -4.99
CA ARG A 124 -19.23 -1.75 -5.36
C ARG A 124 -19.35 -1.12 -6.76
N TYR A 125 -18.30 -0.47 -7.21
CA TYR A 125 -18.29 0.27 -8.49
C TYR A 125 -17.02 -0.07 -9.25
N ARG A 126 -17.19 -0.50 -10.49
CA ARG A 126 -16.10 -0.81 -11.41
C ARG A 126 -16.23 0.10 -12.64
N PHE A 127 -15.10 0.62 -13.09
CA PHE A 127 -15.02 1.44 -14.29
C PHE A 127 -13.80 1.05 -15.11
N VAL A 128 -13.88 1.23 -16.40
CA VAL A 128 -12.77 1.01 -17.32
C VAL A 128 -12.61 2.24 -18.21
N CYS A 129 -11.37 2.63 -18.45
CA CYS A 129 -11.04 3.67 -19.41
C CYS A 129 -11.24 3.14 -20.84
N THR A 130 -12.01 3.84 -21.66
CA THR A 130 -12.26 3.45 -23.06
C THR A 130 -11.04 3.68 -23.98
N GLY A 131 -10.06 4.47 -23.52
CA GLY A 131 -8.84 4.74 -24.29
C GLY A 131 -7.72 3.74 -24.04
N CYS A 132 -7.36 3.49 -22.76
CA CYS A 132 -6.21 2.66 -22.39
C CYS A 132 -6.56 1.39 -21.63
N GLY A 133 -7.84 1.11 -21.36
CA GLY A 133 -8.27 -0.08 -20.63
C GLY A 133 -8.02 -0.02 -19.11
N GLN A 134 -7.44 1.06 -18.59
CA GLN A 134 -7.15 1.16 -17.16
C GLN A 134 -8.42 0.95 -16.33
N LYS A 135 -8.36 0.01 -15.40
CA LYS A 135 -9.44 -0.30 -14.46
C LYS A 135 -9.40 0.65 -13.26
N LEU A 136 -10.57 1.06 -12.79
CA LEU A 136 -10.75 1.91 -11.62
C LEU A 136 -11.90 1.37 -10.78
N VAL A 137 -11.64 1.08 -9.51
CA VAL A 137 -12.65 0.58 -8.59
C VAL A 137 -12.96 1.58 -7.47
N ARG A 138 -14.17 1.48 -6.92
CA ARG A 138 -14.60 2.23 -5.74
C ARG A 138 -15.43 1.33 -4.83
N PHE A 139 -15.17 1.45 -3.53
CA PHE A 139 -15.85 0.67 -2.50
C PHE A 139 -17.10 1.37 -1.94
N ARG A 140 -17.31 2.65 -2.29
CA ARG A 140 -18.47 3.45 -1.89
C ARG A 140 -18.79 4.52 -2.93
N ALA A 141 -20.01 5.02 -2.89
CA ALA A 141 -20.41 6.17 -3.71
C ALA A 141 -19.55 7.40 -3.38
N CYS A 142 -19.12 8.12 -4.40
CA CYS A 142 -18.36 9.37 -4.29
C CYS A 142 -18.68 10.28 -5.49
N ALA A 143 -18.12 11.48 -5.54
CA ALA A 143 -18.35 12.40 -6.66
C ALA A 143 -18.00 11.77 -8.01
N PHE A 144 -16.89 11.01 -8.07
CA PHE A 144 -16.52 10.30 -9.29
C PHE A 144 -17.60 9.28 -9.71
N THR A 145 -18.07 8.40 -8.82
CA THR A 145 -19.05 7.36 -9.18
C THR A 145 -20.38 7.94 -9.65
N ARG A 146 -20.78 9.11 -9.12
CA ARG A 146 -22.02 9.80 -9.50
C ARG A 146 -21.88 10.55 -10.82
N HIS A 147 -20.68 11.04 -11.14
CA HIS A 147 -20.45 11.94 -12.28
C HIS A 147 -19.26 11.48 -13.13
N TYR A 148 -18.99 10.17 -13.25
CA TYR A 148 -17.82 9.60 -13.92
C TYR A 148 -17.62 10.12 -15.36
N LYS A 149 -18.69 10.46 -16.06
CA LYS A 149 -18.64 11.03 -17.42
C LYS A 149 -17.89 12.38 -17.49
N ARG A 150 -17.80 13.11 -16.38
CA ARG A 150 -17.09 14.40 -16.29
C ARG A 150 -15.59 14.24 -16.10
N TYR A 151 -15.13 13.03 -15.73
CA TYR A 151 -13.73 12.77 -15.44
C TYR A 151 -13.00 12.21 -16.66
N ARG A 152 -11.69 12.42 -16.67
CA ARG A 152 -10.78 11.89 -17.68
C ARG A 152 -9.76 10.97 -17.01
N CYS A 153 -9.28 10.00 -17.77
CA CYS A 153 -8.22 9.10 -17.35
C CYS A 153 -6.91 9.89 -17.21
N GLY A 154 -6.27 9.80 -16.02
CA GLY A 154 -5.00 10.49 -15.77
C GLY A 154 -3.84 9.97 -16.62
N ALA A 155 -3.94 8.73 -17.12
CA ALA A 155 -2.90 8.13 -17.94
C ALA A 155 -2.99 8.51 -19.44
N CYS A 156 -4.23 8.59 -20.02
CA CYS A 156 -4.39 8.78 -21.47
C CYS A 156 -5.43 9.85 -21.85
N GLY A 157 -6.07 10.53 -20.88
CA GLY A 157 -7.12 11.51 -21.15
C GLY A 157 -8.46 10.92 -21.62
N GLY A 158 -8.57 9.60 -21.78
CA GLY A 158 -9.78 8.90 -22.23
C GLY A 158 -10.95 9.02 -21.25
N ARG A 159 -12.14 8.58 -21.70
CA ARG A 159 -13.36 8.58 -20.88
C ARG A 159 -13.49 7.28 -20.09
N PHE A 160 -14.24 7.32 -18.99
CA PHE A 160 -14.59 6.13 -18.24
C PHE A 160 -15.99 5.63 -18.61
N ARG A 161 -16.17 4.31 -18.59
CA ARG A 161 -17.45 3.62 -18.59
C ARG A 161 -17.54 2.66 -17.41
N PRO A 162 -18.73 2.32 -16.90
CA PRO A 162 -18.91 1.19 -15.99
C PRO A 162 -18.41 -0.11 -16.64
N ALA A 163 -17.79 -0.99 -15.82
CA ALA A 163 -17.33 -2.31 -16.22
C ALA A 163 -18.34 -3.38 -15.78
#